data_ba6e7468540de2493cfb755f63d5e039
#
_entry.id   ba6e7468540de2493cfb755f63d5e039
#
_cell.length_a   1.000
_cell.length_b   1.000
_cell.length_c   1.000
_cell.angle_alpha   90.00
_cell.angle_beta   90.00
_cell.angle_gamma   90.00
#
_symmetry.space_group_name_H-M   'P 1'
#
loop_
_entity.id
_entity.type
_entity.pdbx_description
1 polymer ?
#
loop_
_entity_poly.entity_id
_entity_poly.type
_entity_poly.pdbx_seq_one_letter_code
_entity_poly.pdbx_strand_id
1 'polypeptide(L)'
;MGGCDTPHKGMGYYERLTELIPDDALILSAACGKFRYNARDYGTIEGIPRFLDFGQCNNVYSIIEIAIALANELGTDVNSLPVSIVLSWMEQKAIAILYSLLYLGVKGIYIGPKPPDFLTPGVFEILRKQFDLKLIADPEKDLRSMFNKGINVEESAPLAEELD
;
A
#
# COMPACT_ATOMS: atom_id res chain seq x y z
N MET A 1 -3.47 -2.61 -0.80
CA MET A 1 -2.55 -2.79 -1.97
C MET A 1 -3.37 -2.95 -3.24
N GLY A 2 -3.05 -2.25 -4.30
CA GLY A 2 -3.81 -2.30 -5.55
C GLY A 2 -2.97 -1.91 -6.76
N GLY A 3 -3.59 -1.92 -7.94
CA GLY A 3 -2.97 -1.50 -9.19
C GLY A 3 -2.86 -2.61 -10.22
N CYS A 4 -2.25 -2.30 -11.34
CA CYS A 4 -2.10 -3.23 -12.45
C CYS A 4 -0.95 -4.22 -12.20
N ASP A 5 -0.88 -5.27 -13.00
CA ASP A 5 0.27 -6.17 -12.94
C ASP A 5 1.44 -5.63 -13.77
N THR A 6 2.64 -6.04 -13.45
CA THR A 6 3.84 -5.65 -14.19
C THR A 6 4.28 -6.76 -15.15
N PRO A 7 4.62 -6.43 -16.40
CA PRO A 7 5.21 -7.39 -17.31
C PRO A 7 6.69 -7.71 -16.99
N HIS A 8 7.35 -6.92 -16.14
CA HIS A 8 8.77 -7.13 -15.82
C HIS A 8 8.93 -8.30 -14.85
N LYS A 9 9.61 -9.34 -15.29
CA LYS A 9 10.05 -10.44 -14.45
C LYS A 9 11.08 -9.95 -13.44
N GLY A 10 10.99 -10.40 -12.19
CA GLY A 10 11.99 -10.12 -11.15
C GLY A 10 11.71 -8.91 -10.27
N MET A 11 10.59 -8.23 -10.43
CA MET A 11 10.17 -7.23 -9.45
C MET A 11 9.42 -7.88 -8.29
N GLY A 12 10.14 -8.63 -7.45
CA GLY A 12 9.60 -9.27 -6.24
C GLY A 12 9.23 -8.30 -5.12
N TYR A 13 9.10 -6.99 -5.40
CA TYR A 13 8.79 -5.99 -4.39
C TYR A 13 7.49 -6.29 -3.64
N TYR A 14 6.41 -6.55 -4.36
CA TYR A 14 5.09 -6.75 -3.75
C TYR A 14 5.00 -8.08 -3.02
N GLU A 15 5.60 -9.13 -3.58
CA GLU A 15 5.73 -10.43 -2.94
C GLU A 15 6.52 -10.29 -1.64
N ARG A 16 7.68 -9.62 -1.70
CA ARG A 16 8.52 -9.40 -0.53
C ARG A 16 7.84 -8.49 0.49
N LEU A 17 7.17 -7.42 0.04
CA LEU A 17 6.44 -6.54 0.93
C LEU A 17 5.37 -7.32 1.73
N THR A 18 4.60 -8.18 1.06
CA THR A 18 3.55 -8.98 1.72
C THR A 18 4.11 -10.06 2.66
N GLU A 19 5.35 -10.53 2.45
CA GLU A 19 6.04 -11.40 3.37
C GLU A 19 6.40 -10.74 4.70
N LEU A 20 6.68 -9.46 4.64
CA LEU A 20 7.19 -8.67 5.75
C LEU A 20 6.08 -8.01 6.58
N ILE A 21 4.83 -7.99 6.06
CA ILE A 21 3.71 -7.38 6.78
C ILE A 21 3.50 -8.09 8.13
N PRO A 22 3.48 -7.35 9.25
CA PRO A 22 3.29 -7.90 10.59
C PRO A 22 2.03 -8.76 10.72
N ASP A 23 2.07 -9.74 11.62
CA ASP A 23 0.99 -10.73 11.77
C ASP A 23 -0.30 -10.14 12.36
N ASP A 24 -0.25 -8.95 12.92
CA ASP A 24 -1.38 -8.17 13.42
C ASP A 24 -1.98 -7.20 12.40
N ALA A 25 -1.51 -7.23 11.15
CA ALA A 25 -2.00 -6.36 10.09
C ALA A 25 -2.81 -7.11 9.03
N LEU A 26 -3.85 -6.45 8.53
CA LEU A 26 -4.68 -6.92 7.41
C LEU A 26 -4.14 -6.39 6.09
N ILE A 27 -4.27 -7.19 5.04
CA ILE A 27 -3.94 -6.85 3.66
C ILE A 27 -5.24 -6.77 2.87
N LEU A 28 -5.67 -5.56 2.53
CA LEU A 28 -6.79 -5.34 1.62
C LEU A 28 -6.22 -5.18 0.22
N SER A 29 -6.62 -6.03 -0.71
CA SER A 29 -6.06 -6.00 -2.06
C SER A 29 -7.14 -6.05 -3.14
N ALA A 30 -6.89 -5.31 -4.21
CA ALA A 30 -7.72 -5.31 -5.42
C ALA A 30 -6.85 -5.17 -6.67
N ALA A 31 -7.46 -5.48 -7.82
CA ALA A 31 -6.84 -5.40 -9.15
C ALA A 31 -5.84 -6.53 -9.47
N CYS A 32 -5.17 -6.42 -10.61
CA CYS A 32 -4.41 -7.53 -11.18
C CYS A 32 -3.10 -7.81 -10.44
N GLY A 33 -2.49 -6.82 -9.83
CA GLY A 33 -1.22 -6.98 -9.10
C GLY A 33 -1.26 -8.03 -7.99
N LYS A 34 -2.45 -8.25 -7.40
CA LYS A 34 -2.64 -9.25 -6.34
C LYS A 34 -2.30 -10.69 -6.75
N PHE A 35 -2.44 -11.04 -8.03
CA PHE A 35 -2.16 -12.41 -8.51
C PHE A 35 -0.71 -12.86 -8.31
N ARG A 36 0.19 -11.95 -7.96
CA ARG A 36 1.56 -12.28 -7.59
C ARG A 36 1.69 -12.84 -6.18
N TYR A 37 0.76 -12.52 -5.28
CA TYR A 37 0.87 -12.85 -3.86
C TYR A 37 -0.41 -13.43 -3.23
N ASN A 38 -1.55 -13.47 -3.94
CA ASN A 38 -2.82 -13.96 -3.39
C ASN A 38 -2.91 -15.47 -3.15
N ALA A 39 -1.98 -16.26 -3.71
CA ALA A 39 -1.94 -17.71 -3.50
C ALA A 39 -1.27 -18.14 -2.18
N ARG A 40 -0.73 -17.18 -1.43
CA ARG A 40 -0.07 -17.43 -0.16
C ARG A 40 -1.10 -17.54 0.97
N ASP A 41 -0.82 -18.39 1.96
CA ASP A 41 -1.56 -18.40 3.22
C ASP A 41 -1.03 -17.29 4.14
N TYR A 42 -1.89 -16.37 4.49
CA TYR A 42 -1.59 -15.26 5.40
C TYR A 42 -2.13 -15.48 6.81
N GLY A 43 -2.87 -16.56 7.04
CA GLY A 43 -3.54 -16.84 8.31
C GLY A 43 -4.73 -15.94 8.59
N THR A 44 -5.11 -15.87 9.86
CA THR A 44 -6.30 -15.11 10.33
C THR A 44 -5.99 -14.31 11.57
N ILE A 45 -6.72 -13.20 11.76
CA ILE A 45 -6.77 -12.41 13.00
C ILE A 45 -8.20 -12.51 13.53
N GLU A 46 -8.39 -13.07 14.73
CA GLU A 46 -9.71 -13.24 15.36
C GLU A 46 -10.76 -13.91 14.44
N GLY A 47 -10.33 -14.85 13.60
CA GLY A 47 -11.18 -15.54 12.63
C GLY A 47 -11.40 -14.80 11.31
N ILE A 48 -10.87 -13.60 11.14
CA ILE A 48 -10.91 -12.84 9.89
C ILE A 48 -9.65 -13.18 9.07
N PRO A 49 -9.76 -13.58 7.78
CA PRO A 49 -8.60 -13.76 6.94
C PRO A 49 -7.75 -12.49 6.87
N ARG A 50 -6.43 -12.62 7.05
CA ARG A 50 -5.53 -11.47 6.95
C ARG A 50 -5.42 -10.91 5.54
N PHE A 51 -5.66 -11.72 4.54
CA PHE A 51 -5.70 -11.28 3.14
C PHE A 51 -7.16 -11.20 2.67
N LEU A 52 -7.61 -10.00 2.36
CA LEU A 52 -8.96 -9.73 1.88
C LEU A 52 -8.89 -9.32 0.40
N ASP A 53 -9.40 -10.19 -0.47
CA ASP A 53 -9.46 -9.98 -1.91
C ASP A 53 -10.76 -9.26 -2.30
N PHE A 54 -10.66 -8.01 -2.70
CA PHE A 54 -11.77 -7.18 -3.17
C PHE A 54 -12.04 -7.32 -4.69
N GLY A 55 -11.36 -8.24 -5.36
CA GLY A 55 -11.60 -8.49 -6.79
C GLY A 55 -10.88 -7.50 -7.70
N GLN A 56 -11.60 -6.88 -8.62
CA GLN A 56 -11.04 -6.03 -9.66
C GLN A 56 -10.80 -4.58 -9.21
N CYS A 57 -10.11 -3.80 -10.06
CA CYS A 57 -9.71 -2.42 -9.74
C CYS A 57 -10.89 -1.46 -9.44
N ASN A 58 -12.06 -1.66 -10.04
CA ASN A 58 -13.23 -0.84 -9.69
C ASN A 58 -13.78 -1.14 -8.28
N ASN A 59 -13.42 -2.26 -7.67
CA ASN A 59 -13.81 -2.58 -6.29
C ASN A 59 -12.93 -1.89 -5.24
N VAL A 60 -11.90 -1.16 -5.65
CA VAL A 60 -11.14 -0.26 -4.75
C VAL A 60 -12.06 0.75 -4.06
N TYR A 61 -13.17 1.12 -4.70
CA TYR A 61 -14.21 1.94 -4.08
C TYR A 61 -14.68 1.35 -2.73
N SER A 62 -14.93 0.05 -2.66
CA SER A 62 -15.32 -0.60 -1.40
C SER A 62 -14.25 -0.50 -0.32
N ILE A 63 -12.97 -0.54 -0.69
CA ILE A 63 -11.86 -0.35 0.27
C ILE A 63 -11.86 1.09 0.80
N ILE A 64 -12.11 2.06 -0.06
CA ILE A 64 -12.22 3.48 0.34
C ILE A 64 -13.39 3.67 1.30
N GLU A 65 -14.56 3.11 0.98
CA GLU A 65 -15.74 3.18 1.86
C GLU A 65 -15.49 2.55 3.23
N ILE A 66 -14.78 1.42 3.29
CA ILE A 66 -14.37 0.80 4.55
C ILE A 66 -13.47 1.74 5.35
N ALA A 67 -12.48 2.38 4.72
CA ALA A 67 -11.60 3.31 5.40
C ALA A 67 -12.36 4.53 5.94
N ILE A 68 -13.31 5.07 5.18
CA ILE A 68 -14.17 6.18 5.60
C ILE A 68 -15.06 5.74 6.78
N ALA A 69 -15.68 4.57 6.69
CA ALA A 69 -16.54 4.04 7.74
C ALA A 69 -15.77 3.82 9.05
N LEU A 70 -14.56 3.25 8.97
CA LEU A 70 -13.67 3.08 10.12
C LEU A 70 -13.25 4.42 10.73
N ALA A 71 -12.90 5.41 9.92
CA ALA A 71 -12.55 6.72 10.39
C ALA A 71 -13.73 7.38 11.16
N ASN A 72 -14.92 7.28 10.62
CA ASN A 72 -16.14 7.80 11.24
C ASN A 72 -16.44 7.10 12.58
N GLU A 73 -16.36 5.77 12.62
CA GLU A 73 -16.62 4.98 13.83
C GLU A 73 -15.62 5.29 14.94
N LEU A 74 -14.34 5.52 14.56
CA LEU A 74 -13.27 5.88 15.49
C LEU A 74 -13.21 7.38 15.82
N GLY A 75 -14.08 8.20 15.23
CA GLY A 75 -14.11 9.65 15.45
C GLY A 75 -12.84 10.37 14.95
N THR A 76 -12.25 9.90 13.87
CA THR A 76 -11.00 10.41 13.29
C THR A 76 -11.13 10.65 11.78
N ASP A 77 -10.06 11.05 11.12
CA ASP A 77 -9.99 11.15 9.65
C ASP A 77 -9.20 9.97 9.05
N VAL A 78 -9.38 9.75 7.75
CA VAL A 78 -8.74 8.62 7.02
C VAL A 78 -7.21 8.67 7.10
N ASN A 79 -6.60 9.86 7.14
CA ASN A 79 -5.15 10.01 7.20
C ASN A 79 -4.58 9.69 8.59
N SER A 80 -5.43 9.69 9.61
CA SER A 80 -5.08 9.33 10.99
C SER A 80 -5.25 7.84 11.28
N LEU A 81 -5.88 7.08 10.37
CA LEU A 81 -5.94 5.63 10.48
C LEU A 81 -4.56 5.00 10.25
N PRO A 82 -4.27 3.85 10.91
CA PRO A 82 -3.05 3.08 10.66
C PRO A 82 -3.12 2.33 9.32
N VAL A 83 -3.33 3.08 8.25
CA VAL A 83 -3.48 2.55 6.88
C VAL A 83 -2.34 3.04 6.01
N SER A 84 -1.75 2.11 5.27
CA SER A 84 -0.76 2.41 4.24
C SER A 84 -1.27 1.98 2.87
N ILE A 85 -1.10 2.83 1.88
CA ILE A 85 -1.63 2.62 0.53
C ILE A 85 -0.48 2.43 -0.44
N VAL A 86 -0.53 1.31 -1.16
CA VAL A 86 0.46 0.97 -2.19
C VAL A 86 -0.26 0.72 -3.51
N LEU A 87 0.05 1.50 -4.53
CA LEU A 87 -0.47 1.36 -5.88
C LEU A 87 0.64 0.91 -6.83
N SER A 88 0.52 -0.32 -7.31
CA SER A 88 1.44 -0.85 -8.32
C SER A 88 1.07 -0.36 -9.71
N TRP A 89 2.00 -0.39 -10.63
CA TRP A 89 1.83 -0.04 -12.06
C TRP A 89 0.65 0.86 -12.40
N MET A 90 0.97 2.04 -12.90
CA MET A 90 0.01 3.14 -13.09
C MET A 90 -0.56 3.12 -14.51
N GLU A 91 -1.36 2.10 -14.83
CA GLU A 91 -2.23 2.14 -16.01
C GLU A 91 -3.51 2.93 -15.75
N GLN A 92 -4.36 3.10 -16.77
CA GLN A 92 -5.51 4.01 -16.75
C GLN A 92 -6.35 3.94 -15.47
N LYS A 93 -6.73 2.74 -15.01
CA LYS A 93 -7.55 2.58 -13.81
C LYS A 93 -6.78 2.86 -12.52
N ALA A 94 -5.51 2.51 -12.47
CA ALA A 94 -4.67 2.84 -11.31
C ALA A 94 -4.43 4.35 -11.20
N ILE A 95 -4.30 5.05 -12.34
CA ILE A 95 -4.25 6.51 -12.38
C ILE A 95 -5.57 7.11 -11.88
N ALA A 96 -6.71 6.60 -12.32
CA ALA A 96 -8.02 7.06 -11.84
C ALA A 96 -8.17 6.87 -10.33
N ILE A 97 -7.72 5.73 -9.79
CA ILE A 97 -7.68 5.47 -8.36
C ILE A 97 -6.78 6.48 -7.64
N LEU A 98 -5.58 6.72 -8.15
CA LEU A 98 -4.67 7.71 -7.56
C LEU A 98 -5.34 9.10 -7.49
N TYR A 99 -5.91 9.56 -8.60
CA TYR A 99 -6.60 10.85 -8.62
C TYR A 99 -7.80 10.91 -7.66
N SER A 100 -8.55 9.85 -7.54
CA SER A 100 -9.65 9.77 -6.57
C SER A 100 -9.14 9.91 -5.14
N LEU A 101 -8.06 9.23 -4.78
CA LEU A 101 -7.45 9.33 -3.46
C LEU A 101 -6.89 10.74 -3.20
N LEU A 102 -6.22 11.34 -4.18
CA LEU A 102 -5.72 12.72 -4.08
C LEU A 102 -6.88 13.73 -3.93
N TYR A 103 -7.97 13.55 -4.68
CA TYR A 103 -9.18 14.38 -4.56
C TYR A 103 -9.80 14.28 -3.16
N LEU A 104 -9.80 13.10 -2.56
CA LEU A 104 -10.26 12.87 -1.19
C LEU A 104 -9.27 13.36 -0.12
N GLY A 105 -8.14 13.92 -0.52
CA GLY A 105 -7.12 14.43 0.41
C GLY A 105 -6.30 13.36 1.11
N VAL A 106 -6.30 12.14 0.60
CA VAL A 106 -5.53 11.02 1.17
C VAL A 106 -4.05 11.24 0.96
N LYS A 107 -3.25 10.98 1.99
CA LYS A 107 -1.80 11.21 2.03
C LYS A 107 -1.02 9.92 2.24
N GLY A 108 0.29 9.98 1.96
CA GLY A 108 1.20 8.87 2.25
C GLY A 108 1.03 7.68 1.30
N ILE A 109 0.72 7.95 0.04
CA ILE A 109 0.50 6.93 -0.98
C ILE A 109 1.84 6.54 -1.61
N TYR A 110 2.13 5.24 -1.63
CA TYR A 110 3.27 4.67 -2.33
C TYR A 110 2.86 4.25 -3.73
N ILE A 111 3.60 4.69 -4.73
CA ILE A 111 3.35 4.34 -6.13
C ILE A 111 4.59 3.71 -6.75
N GLY A 112 4.43 2.86 -7.71
CA GLY A 112 5.59 2.31 -8.39
C GLY A 112 5.26 1.26 -9.45
N PRO A 113 6.34 0.76 -10.06
CA PRO A 113 7.78 1.07 -9.87
C PRO A 113 8.23 2.38 -10.53
N LYS A 114 7.42 2.95 -11.40
CA LYS A 114 7.66 4.22 -12.06
C LYS A 114 6.49 5.17 -11.83
N PRO A 115 6.74 6.48 -11.72
CA PRO A 115 5.66 7.44 -11.83
C PRO A 115 5.05 7.37 -13.24
N PRO A 116 3.77 7.72 -13.41
CA PRO A 116 3.21 7.89 -14.74
C PRO A 116 4.04 8.86 -15.62
N ASP A 117 4.26 8.52 -16.89
CA ASP A 117 5.16 9.27 -17.76
C ASP A 117 4.72 10.73 -18.02
N PHE A 118 3.44 11.04 -17.80
CA PHE A 118 2.93 12.42 -17.89
C PHE A 118 3.23 13.28 -16.66
N LEU A 119 3.66 12.68 -15.53
CA LEU A 119 4.09 13.42 -14.36
C LEU A 119 5.49 13.98 -14.57
N THR A 120 5.57 15.26 -14.89
CA THR A 120 6.86 15.94 -14.94
C THR A 120 7.50 15.97 -13.54
N PRO A 121 8.84 16.08 -13.44
CA PRO A 121 9.50 16.18 -12.12
C PRO A 121 8.94 17.27 -11.23
N GLY A 122 8.56 18.43 -11.80
CA GLY A 122 7.97 19.53 -11.07
C GLY A 122 6.57 19.21 -10.50
N VAL A 123 5.72 18.56 -11.29
CA VAL A 123 4.39 18.11 -10.84
C VAL A 123 4.53 17.03 -9.77
N PHE A 124 5.43 16.07 -9.97
CA PHE A 124 5.68 15.04 -8.99
C PHE A 124 6.14 15.62 -7.64
N GLU A 125 7.02 16.63 -7.65
CA GLU A 125 7.48 17.29 -6.44
C GLU A 125 6.36 18.04 -5.70
N ILE A 126 5.41 18.64 -6.43
CA ILE A 126 4.22 19.25 -5.83
C ILE A 126 3.37 18.16 -5.13
N LEU A 127 3.09 17.06 -5.81
CA LEU A 127 2.31 15.97 -5.24
C LEU A 127 3.01 15.35 -4.02
N ARG A 128 4.33 15.21 -4.08
CA ARG A 128 5.13 14.74 -2.95
C ARG A 128 4.98 15.64 -1.73
N LYS A 129 5.02 16.96 -1.92
CA LYS A 129 4.88 17.94 -0.83
C LYS A 129 3.47 18.02 -0.26
N GLN A 130 2.46 17.98 -1.12
CA GLN A 130 1.07 18.17 -0.70
C GLN A 130 0.43 16.89 -0.13
N PHE A 131 0.74 15.74 -0.73
CA PHE A 131 0.08 14.48 -0.44
C PHE A 131 1.01 13.40 0.12
N ASP A 132 2.28 13.74 0.39
CA ASP A 132 3.28 12.76 0.81
C ASP A 132 3.34 11.56 -0.15
N LEU A 133 3.27 11.84 -1.48
CA LEU A 133 3.35 10.82 -2.51
C LEU A 133 4.79 10.29 -2.59
N LYS A 134 4.94 8.96 -2.54
CA LYS A 134 6.24 8.29 -2.49
C LYS A 134 6.38 7.30 -3.64
N LEU A 135 7.61 7.12 -4.13
CA LEU A 135 7.94 5.98 -4.98
C LEU A 135 8.33 4.79 -4.12
N ILE A 136 7.90 3.59 -4.52
CA ILE A 136 8.43 2.37 -3.93
C ILE A 136 9.92 2.25 -4.24
N ALA A 137 10.70 1.75 -3.29
CA ALA A 137 12.12 1.56 -3.44
C ALA A 137 12.56 0.20 -2.90
N ASP A 138 12.66 0.08 -1.59
CA ASP A 138 13.08 -1.12 -0.89
C ASP A 138 11.96 -1.58 0.05
N PRO A 139 11.47 -2.83 -0.06
CA PRO A 139 10.30 -3.28 0.68
C PRO A 139 10.48 -3.21 2.19
N GLU A 140 11.67 -3.51 2.72
CA GLU A 140 11.96 -3.44 4.15
C GLU A 140 11.92 -2.01 4.68
N LYS A 141 12.54 -1.08 3.96
CA LYS A 141 12.58 0.34 4.32
C LYS A 141 11.21 1.00 4.17
N ASP A 142 10.53 0.69 3.07
CA ASP A 142 9.20 1.21 2.79
C ASP A 142 8.20 0.74 3.85
N LEU A 143 8.25 -0.55 4.23
CA LEU A 143 7.39 -1.10 5.27
C LEU A 143 7.63 -0.43 6.63
N ARG A 144 8.90 -0.27 7.03
CA ARG A 144 9.22 0.48 8.26
C ARG A 144 8.64 1.90 8.23
N SER A 145 8.76 2.59 7.10
CA SER A 145 8.18 3.93 6.94
C SER A 145 6.65 3.93 6.96
N MET A 146 6.01 2.87 6.48
CA MET A 146 4.55 2.70 6.51
C MET A 146 4.03 2.49 7.93
N PHE A 147 4.70 1.64 8.71
CA PHE A 147 4.25 1.28 10.06
C PHE A 147 4.68 2.29 11.13
N ASN A 148 5.76 3.04 10.94
CA ASN A 148 6.18 4.09 11.88
C ASN A 148 5.24 5.32 11.92
N LYS A 149 4.23 5.36 11.09
CA LYS A 149 3.23 6.45 11.09
C LYS A 149 2.21 6.37 12.25
N GLY A 150 2.15 5.28 13.01
CA GLY A 150 1.11 5.12 14.02
C GLY A 150 1.43 4.20 15.21
N ILE A 151 2.56 3.52 15.22
CA ILE A 151 2.91 2.59 16.29
C ILE A 151 4.33 2.93 16.73
N ASN A 152 4.51 3.29 18.01
CA ASN A 152 5.81 3.21 18.67
C ASN A 152 6.20 1.72 18.69
N VAL A 153 6.87 1.26 17.66
CA VAL A 153 7.53 -0.04 17.68
C VAL A 153 8.75 0.16 18.57
N GLU A 154 8.63 -0.28 19.83
CA GLU A 154 9.81 -0.53 20.65
C GLU A 154 10.77 -1.38 19.82
N GLU A 155 11.98 -0.92 19.78
CA GLU A 155 13.14 -1.42 19.07
C GLU A 155 13.25 -2.96 19.20
N SER A 156 12.62 -3.70 18.29
CA SER A 156 12.90 -5.13 18.18
C SER A 156 14.29 -5.28 17.61
N ALA A 157 15.11 -6.01 18.34
CA ALA A 157 16.54 -6.21 18.19
C ALA A 157 17.02 -6.36 16.74
N PRO A 158 18.24 -5.89 16.42
CA PRO A 158 18.83 -6.05 15.09
C PRO A 158 18.95 -7.55 14.76
N LEU A 159 18.41 -7.93 13.62
CA LEU A 159 18.70 -9.23 13.03
C LEU A 159 20.21 -9.28 12.81
N ALA A 160 20.86 -10.17 13.54
CA ALA A 160 22.28 -10.42 13.46
C ALA A 160 22.68 -10.67 12.01
N GLU A 161 23.73 -9.97 11.59
CA GLU A 161 24.54 -10.33 10.45
C GLU A 161 25.10 -11.75 10.67
N GLU A 162 24.65 -12.71 9.88
CA GLU A 162 25.39 -13.92 9.59
C GLU A 162 25.55 -14.01 8.08
N LEU A 163 26.67 -13.48 7.63
CA LEU A 163 27.28 -13.78 6.36
C LEU A 163 28.71 -14.26 6.68
N ASP A 164 28.86 -15.58 6.61
CA ASP A 164 30.12 -16.22 6.24
C ASP A 164 29.93 -16.97 4.91
#